data_0638ca7a6431026de6a9b039e4567537
#
_entry.id   0638ca7a6431026de6a9b039e4567537
#
_cell.length_a   1.000
_cell.length_b   1.000
_cell.length_c   1.000
_cell.angle_alpha   90.00
_cell.angle_beta   90.00
_cell.angle_gamma   90.00
#
_symmetry.space_group_name_H-M   'P 1'
#
loop_
_entity.id
_entity.type
_entity.pdbx_description
1 polymer ?
#
loop_
_entity_poly.entity_id
_entity_poly.type
_entity_poly.pdbx_seq_one_letter_code
_entity_poly.pdbx_strand_id
1 'polypeptide(L)'
;MTRPFRFGVVAPVLSDMRSWRERLRRVAAHGYSTVLVPDVPQWQPAPAPTLALAFAETGMRVGTWVYASPLRPAWSTAWEAHSLSVLTEGRFEMGIGTGRPGIEDELRDRGLPVRSPAGRLEGVRDAVAALRELDGPDLHTPVVMAVRGPRARALALEVADTVTFSTLASDSREEVTQMARGVLAERDVELALHVPVVGDGVAPFMASAADTDPAAMREADSLAVLPADPLAAVEEIERRREEIGYSYFVIGADFADLMAPVVAELSGR
;
A
#
# COMPACT_ATOMS: atom_id res chain seq x y z
N MET A 1 -3.63 7.97 20.98
CA MET A 1 -3.98 9.23 20.26
C MET A 1 -4.49 8.87 18.89
N THR A 2 -5.55 9.53 18.41
CA THR A 2 -6.06 9.29 17.05
C THR A 2 -5.04 9.80 16.04
N ARG A 3 -4.61 8.93 15.09
CA ARG A 3 -3.69 9.34 14.02
C ARG A 3 -4.40 10.25 13.01
N PRO A 4 -3.73 11.29 12.48
CA PRO A 4 -4.31 12.11 11.42
C PRO A 4 -4.55 11.30 10.16
N PHE A 5 -5.59 11.64 9.40
CA PHE A 5 -5.82 11.03 8.08
C PHE A 5 -4.71 11.36 7.12
N ARG A 6 -4.25 10.35 6.37
CA ARG A 6 -3.38 10.51 5.22
C ARG A 6 -3.87 9.67 4.03
N PHE A 7 -3.61 10.16 2.83
CA PHE A 7 -4.09 9.56 1.59
C PHE A 7 -2.92 9.27 0.66
N GLY A 8 -2.81 8.01 0.23
CA GLY A 8 -1.85 7.57 -0.77
C GLY A 8 -2.54 7.21 -2.08
N VAL A 9 -1.82 7.33 -3.18
CA VAL A 9 -2.29 6.88 -4.49
C VAL A 9 -1.35 5.85 -5.08
N VAL A 10 -1.91 4.75 -5.57
CA VAL A 10 -1.18 3.76 -6.38
C VAL A 10 -1.14 4.28 -7.81
N ALA A 11 0.04 4.68 -8.27
CA ALA A 11 0.27 5.33 -9.55
C ALA A 11 1.31 4.59 -10.41
N PRO A 12 0.98 3.42 -10.95
CA PRO A 12 1.88 2.69 -11.84
C PRO A 12 2.11 3.45 -13.17
N VAL A 13 3.25 3.20 -13.79
CA VAL A 13 3.58 3.76 -15.12
C VAL A 13 2.96 2.89 -16.20
N LEU A 14 1.76 3.26 -16.66
CA LEU A 14 0.99 2.54 -17.68
C LEU A 14 0.84 3.28 -18.99
N SER A 15 1.15 4.56 -18.96
CA SER A 15 1.09 5.46 -20.08
C SER A 15 2.49 5.99 -20.41
N ASP A 16 2.58 6.88 -21.38
CA ASP A 16 3.83 7.61 -21.63
C ASP A 16 4.25 8.44 -20.41
N MET A 17 5.54 8.70 -20.29
CA MET A 17 6.14 9.39 -19.16
C MET A 17 5.64 10.81 -18.94
N ARG A 18 5.21 11.51 -20.03
CA ARG A 18 4.64 12.87 -19.91
C ARG A 18 3.32 12.81 -19.16
N SER A 19 2.40 11.97 -19.63
CA SER A 19 1.08 11.81 -19.01
C SER A 19 1.17 11.33 -17.56
N TRP A 20 2.12 10.41 -17.27
CA TRP A 20 2.36 9.96 -15.92
C TRP A 20 2.84 11.08 -14.99
N ARG A 21 3.82 11.89 -15.42
CA ARG A 21 4.30 13.05 -14.65
C ARG A 21 3.21 14.10 -14.43
N GLU A 22 2.41 14.39 -15.45
CA GLU A 22 1.26 15.32 -15.33
C GLU A 22 0.25 14.81 -14.31
N ARG A 23 -0.02 13.49 -14.28
CA ARG A 23 -0.86 12.86 -13.25
C ARG A 23 -0.27 13.05 -11.86
N LEU A 24 1.02 12.81 -11.67
CA LEU A 24 1.67 12.99 -10.37
C LEU A 24 1.60 14.44 -9.87
N ARG A 25 1.78 15.42 -10.74
CA ARG A 25 1.65 16.84 -10.39
C ARG A 25 0.22 17.16 -9.92
N ARG A 26 -0.80 16.63 -10.60
CA ARG A 26 -2.20 16.79 -10.16
C ARG A 26 -2.44 16.15 -8.80
N VAL A 27 -1.96 14.94 -8.60
CA VAL A 27 -2.02 14.25 -7.31
C VAL A 27 -1.41 15.08 -6.19
N ALA A 28 -0.22 15.66 -6.43
CA ALA A 28 0.42 16.57 -5.48
C ALA A 28 -0.41 17.82 -5.21
N ALA A 29 -0.97 18.43 -6.25
CA ALA A 29 -1.82 19.62 -6.13
C ALA A 29 -3.12 19.36 -5.36
N HIS A 30 -3.64 18.14 -5.37
CA HIS A 30 -4.82 17.72 -4.60
C HIS A 30 -4.54 17.42 -3.12
N GLY A 31 -3.29 17.51 -2.67
CA GLY A 31 -2.93 17.33 -1.26
C GLY A 31 -2.79 15.86 -0.80
N TYR A 32 -2.66 14.91 -1.73
CA TYR A 32 -2.29 13.55 -1.37
C TYR A 32 -0.93 13.50 -0.68
N SER A 33 -0.78 12.62 0.28
CA SER A 33 0.45 12.52 1.07
C SER A 33 1.54 11.68 0.40
N THR A 34 1.17 10.65 -0.35
CA THR A 34 2.11 9.60 -0.78
C THR A 34 1.80 9.08 -2.19
N VAL A 35 2.82 8.99 -3.02
CA VAL A 35 2.78 8.24 -4.30
C VAL A 35 3.30 6.83 -4.05
N LEU A 36 2.53 5.83 -4.43
CA LEU A 36 2.81 4.42 -4.25
C LEU A 36 2.97 3.71 -5.59
N VAL A 37 3.95 2.82 -5.69
CA VAL A 37 4.22 2.06 -6.92
C VAL A 37 4.22 0.56 -6.62
N PRO A 38 3.46 -0.25 -7.38
CA PRO A 38 3.43 -1.70 -7.19
C PRO A 38 4.68 -2.37 -7.75
N ASP A 39 5.00 -3.56 -7.25
CA ASP A 39 6.14 -4.38 -7.68
C ASP A 39 5.67 -5.49 -8.64
N VAL A 40 5.42 -5.10 -9.90
CA VAL A 40 4.86 -5.98 -10.94
C VAL A 40 5.68 -5.84 -12.22
N PRO A 41 6.75 -6.64 -12.36
CA PRO A 41 7.69 -6.52 -13.48
C PRO A 41 7.10 -6.66 -14.89
N GLN A 42 5.91 -7.27 -15.00
CA GLN A 42 5.23 -7.44 -16.30
C GLN A 42 4.60 -6.16 -16.82
N TRP A 43 4.27 -5.21 -15.93
CA TRP A 43 3.36 -4.11 -16.26
C TRP A 43 3.99 -2.73 -16.18
N GLN A 44 5.12 -2.60 -15.47
CA GLN A 44 5.74 -1.31 -15.26
C GLN A 44 7.25 -1.42 -15.00
N PRO A 45 7.99 -0.29 -15.08
CA PRO A 45 9.38 -0.22 -14.65
C PRO A 45 9.56 -0.57 -13.16
N ALA A 46 10.79 -0.95 -12.77
CA ALA A 46 11.13 -1.29 -11.40
C ALA A 46 10.74 -0.16 -10.42
N PRO A 47 10.24 -0.50 -9.20
CA PRO A 47 9.78 0.50 -8.24
C PRO A 47 10.83 1.53 -7.86
N ALA A 48 12.05 1.13 -7.53
CA ALA A 48 13.06 2.05 -6.99
C ALA A 48 13.37 3.24 -7.92
N PRO A 49 13.74 3.07 -9.22
CA PRO A 49 13.95 4.21 -10.11
C PRO A 49 12.68 5.00 -10.36
N THR A 50 11.51 4.35 -10.40
CA THR A 50 10.22 5.02 -10.60
C THR A 50 9.89 5.93 -9.43
N LEU A 51 10.10 5.49 -8.19
CA LEU A 51 9.86 6.26 -6.97
C LEU A 51 10.84 7.41 -6.81
N ALA A 52 12.12 7.21 -7.14
CA ALA A 52 13.09 8.30 -7.16
C ALA A 52 12.67 9.42 -8.14
N LEU A 53 12.17 9.03 -9.33
CA LEU A 53 11.65 9.99 -10.31
C LEU A 53 10.36 10.67 -9.83
N ALA A 54 9.43 9.94 -9.20
CA ALA A 54 8.22 10.50 -8.62
C ALA A 54 8.53 11.54 -7.55
N PHE A 55 9.49 11.24 -6.67
CA PHE A 55 9.97 12.17 -5.66
C PHE A 55 10.60 13.44 -6.28
N ALA A 56 11.49 13.27 -7.24
CA ALA A 56 12.13 14.39 -7.94
C ALA A 56 11.10 15.29 -8.65
N GLU A 57 10.00 14.72 -9.14
CA GLU A 57 8.93 15.44 -9.83
C GLU A 57 8.00 16.21 -8.88
N THR A 58 7.73 15.68 -7.69
CA THR A 58 6.64 16.17 -6.84
C THR A 58 7.07 16.62 -5.44
N GLY A 59 8.20 16.11 -4.93
CA GLY A 59 8.59 16.28 -3.55
C GLY A 59 7.69 15.53 -2.53
N MET A 60 6.72 14.75 -2.98
CA MET A 60 5.81 13.99 -2.11
C MET A 60 6.54 12.83 -1.42
N ARG A 61 5.94 12.30 -0.35
CA ARG A 61 6.34 10.98 0.12
C ARG A 61 6.15 9.95 -1.00
N VAL A 62 7.00 8.94 -1.02
CA VAL A 62 6.94 7.85 -2.01
C VAL A 62 7.04 6.51 -1.29
N GLY A 63 6.46 5.47 -1.86
CA GLY A 63 6.53 4.15 -1.24
C GLY A 63 6.21 3.02 -2.21
N THR A 64 6.57 1.81 -1.83
CA THR A 64 6.18 0.61 -2.58
C THR A 64 4.83 0.09 -2.08
N TRP A 65 3.99 -0.44 -3.01
CA TRP A 65 2.69 -1.01 -2.66
C TRP A 65 2.47 -2.36 -3.36
N VAL A 66 3.13 -3.41 -2.96
CA VAL A 66 4.24 -3.50 -2.02
C VAL A 66 5.35 -4.33 -2.67
N TYR A 67 6.58 -4.22 -2.20
CA TYR A 67 7.64 -5.14 -2.63
C TYR A 67 7.24 -6.59 -2.35
N ALA A 68 7.41 -7.46 -3.35
CA ALA A 68 7.24 -8.89 -3.20
C ALA A 68 8.57 -9.52 -2.76
N SER A 69 8.67 -9.95 -1.50
CA SER A 69 9.91 -10.47 -0.92
C SER A 69 10.60 -11.58 -1.73
N PRO A 70 9.89 -12.47 -2.46
CA PRO A 70 10.56 -13.54 -3.21
C PRO A 70 11.18 -13.09 -4.55
N LEU A 71 10.90 -11.87 -5.04
CA LEU A 71 11.42 -11.41 -6.34
C LEU A 71 12.90 -11.01 -6.29
N ARG A 72 13.46 -10.76 -5.10
CA ARG A 72 14.86 -10.35 -4.94
C ARG A 72 15.43 -10.80 -3.59
N PRO A 73 16.76 -10.85 -3.44
CA PRO A 73 17.40 -11.10 -2.14
C PRO A 73 16.99 -10.06 -1.09
N ALA A 74 16.83 -10.47 0.14
CA ALA A 74 16.42 -9.61 1.25
C ALA A 74 17.33 -8.37 1.41
N TRP A 75 18.66 -8.56 1.38
CA TRP A 75 19.60 -7.46 1.47
C TRP A 75 19.50 -6.46 0.30
N SER A 76 19.16 -6.94 -0.91
CA SER A 76 18.98 -6.06 -2.08
C SER A 76 17.73 -5.19 -1.90
N THR A 77 16.64 -5.76 -1.38
CA THR A 77 15.42 -5.01 -1.01
C THR A 77 15.74 -3.95 0.05
N ALA A 78 16.50 -4.32 1.08
CA ALA A 78 16.92 -3.40 2.14
C ALA A 78 17.80 -2.27 1.61
N TRP A 79 18.77 -2.58 0.75
CA TRP A 79 19.65 -1.58 0.15
C TRP A 79 18.91 -0.59 -0.75
N GLU A 80 17.98 -1.07 -1.59
CA GLU A 80 17.12 -0.21 -2.38
C GLU A 80 16.25 0.71 -1.49
N ALA A 81 15.65 0.15 -0.43
CA ALA A 81 14.82 0.89 0.50
C ALA A 81 15.59 1.97 1.26
N HIS A 82 16.76 1.62 1.81
CA HIS A 82 17.65 2.56 2.45
C HIS A 82 18.08 3.69 1.49
N SER A 83 18.51 3.31 0.27
CA SER A 83 18.92 4.28 -0.76
C SER A 83 17.79 5.25 -1.09
N LEU A 84 16.55 4.75 -1.25
CA LEU A 84 15.38 5.61 -1.45
C LEU A 84 15.14 6.53 -0.26
N SER A 85 15.24 6.03 0.96
CA SER A 85 15.08 6.86 2.16
C SER A 85 16.10 8.00 2.20
N VAL A 86 17.37 7.72 1.90
CA VAL A 86 18.42 8.76 1.82
C VAL A 86 18.13 9.75 0.71
N LEU A 87 17.85 9.27 -0.52
CA LEU A 87 17.63 10.12 -1.69
C LEU A 87 16.33 10.96 -1.60
N THR A 88 15.36 10.53 -0.80
CA THR A 88 14.10 11.24 -0.58
C THR A 88 14.06 12.00 0.75
N GLU A 89 15.19 12.16 1.42
CA GLU A 89 15.31 12.89 2.69
C GLU A 89 14.34 12.35 3.76
N GLY A 90 14.25 11.02 3.88
CA GLY A 90 13.34 10.33 4.81
C GLY A 90 11.86 10.31 4.38
N ARG A 91 11.56 10.65 3.14
CA ARG A 91 10.17 10.63 2.60
C ARG A 91 9.83 9.36 1.83
N PHE A 92 10.55 8.27 2.07
CA PHE A 92 10.22 6.95 1.55
C PHE A 92 9.58 6.08 2.63
N GLU A 93 8.65 5.22 2.24
CA GLU A 93 8.10 4.13 3.06
C GLU A 93 8.22 2.80 2.32
N MET A 94 8.79 1.79 2.99
CA MET A 94 8.95 0.45 2.42
C MET A 94 7.69 -0.39 2.63
N GLY A 95 6.83 -0.43 1.63
CA GLY A 95 5.78 -1.46 1.60
C GLY A 95 6.37 -2.81 1.21
N ILE A 96 6.09 -3.87 1.98
CA ILE A 96 6.60 -5.21 1.73
C ILE A 96 5.56 -6.29 2.07
N GLY A 97 5.60 -7.39 1.32
CA GLY A 97 4.73 -8.55 1.53
C GLY A 97 5.35 -9.83 0.98
N THR A 98 4.65 -10.94 1.16
CA THR A 98 5.12 -12.27 0.75
C THR A 98 4.87 -12.62 -0.73
N GLY A 99 4.43 -11.65 -1.51
CA GLY A 99 4.02 -11.82 -2.90
C GLY A 99 2.52 -12.13 -3.06
N ARG A 100 1.99 -11.80 -4.24
CA ARG A 100 0.58 -12.00 -4.62
C ARG A 100 0.27 -13.49 -4.83
N PRO A 101 -1.01 -13.88 -4.85
CA PRO A 101 -1.40 -15.22 -5.27
C PRO A 101 -0.82 -15.57 -6.65
N GLY A 102 -0.33 -16.80 -6.82
CA GLY A 102 0.29 -17.26 -8.06
C GLY A 102 1.73 -16.80 -8.30
N ILE A 103 2.37 -16.12 -7.35
CA ILE A 103 3.76 -15.65 -7.46
C ILE A 103 4.74 -16.81 -7.75
N GLU A 104 4.40 -18.03 -7.35
CA GLU A 104 5.23 -19.22 -7.55
C GLU A 104 5.47 -19.53 -9.04
N ASP A 105 4.46 -19.35 -9.89
CA ASP A 105 4.58 -19.56 -11.32
C ASP A 105 5.47 -18.49 -11.95
N GLU A 106 5.28 -17.25 -11.57
CA GLU A 106 6.16 -16.16 -12.01
C GLU A 106 7.63 -16.38 -11.61
N LEU A 107 7.88 -16.86 -10.40
CA LEU A 107 9.23 -17.17 -9.95
C LEU A 107 9.87 -18.26 -10.79
N ARG A 108 9.13 -19.33 -11.11
CA ARG A 108 9.60 -20.42 -11.99
C ARG A 108 9.93 -19.91 -13.39
N ASP A 109 9.04 -19.12 -13.98
CA ASP A 109 9.22 -18.56 -15.33
C ASP A 109 10.45 -17.65 -15.42
N ARG A 110 10.84 -17.01 -14.30
CA ARG A 110 12.02 -16.15 -14.21
C ARG A 110 13.29 -16.87 -13.73
N GLY A 111 13.21 -18.17 -13.45
CA GLY A 111 14.32 -18.94 -12.89
C GLY A 111 14.71 -18.52 -11.47
N LEU A 112 13.77 -17.90 -10.72
CA LEU A 112 13.97 -17.50 -9.34
C LEU A 112 13.60 -18.63 -8.37
N PRO A 113 14.22 -18.70 -7.19
CA PRO A 113 13.92 -19.73 -6.19
C PRO A 113 12.45 -19.64 -5.70
N VAL A 114 11.72 -20.75 -5.82
CA VAL A 114 10.36 -20.85 -5.24
C VAL A 114 10.48 -21.25 -3.78
N ARG A 115 10.17 -20.31 -2.89
CA ARG A 115 10.19 -20.53 -1.43
C ARG A 115 8.81 -20.94 -0.93
N SER A 116 8.80 -21.72 0.15
CA SER A 116 7.57 -22.01 0.88
C SER A 116 6.93 -20.72 1.45
N PRO A 117 5.63 -20.71 1.79
CA PRO A 117 5.02 -19.55 2.46
C PRO A 117 5.77 -19.09 3.71
N ALA A 118 6.30 -20.02 4.51
CA ALA A 118 7.13 -19.68 5.65
C ALA A 118 8.46 -19.02 5.24
N GLY A 119 9.13 -19.56 4.22
CA GLY A 119 10.39 -19.00 3.72
C GLY A 119 10.21 -17.63 3.03
N ARG A 120 9.02 -17.35 2.47
CA ARG A 120 8.70 -15.99 1.97
C ARG A 120 8.51 -15.01 3.11
N LEU A 121 7.90 -15.45 4.20
CA LEU A 121 7.74 -14.62 5.41
C LEU A 121 9.08 -14.33 6.08
N GLU A 122 9.96 -15.34 6.14
CA GLU A 122 11.35 -15.15 6.59
C GLU A 122 12.09 -14.12 5.74
N GLY A 123 11.92 -14.16 4.40
CA GLY A 123 12.49 -13.15 3.50
C GLY A 123 12.00 -11.73 3.79
N VAL A 124 10.78 -11.54 4.29
CA VAL A 124 10.30 -10.23 4.78
C VAL A 124 11.03 -9.83 6.05
N ARG A 125 11.16 -10.75 7.02
CA ARG A 125 11.89 -10.53 8.28
C ARG A 125 13.34 -10.12 8.01
N ASP A 126 14.04 -10.88 7.16
CA ASP A 126 15.43 -10.64 6.79
C ASP A 126 15.60 -9.27 6.11
N ALA A 127 14.67 -8.89 5.21
CA ALA A 127 14.72 -7.60 4.53
C ALA A 127 14.57 -6.43 5.52
N VAL A 128 13.65 -6.54 6.47
CA VAL A 128 13.47 -5.49 7.48
C VAL A 128 14.67 -5.43 8.44
N ALA A 129 15.22 -6.57 8.86
CA ALA A 129 16.40 -6.62 9.71
C ALA A 129 17.60 -5.94 9.02
N ALA A 130 17.89 -6.29 7.76
CA ALA A 130 18.95 -5.68 6.98
C ALA A 130 18.71 -4.17 6.74
N LEU A 131 17.45 -3.74 6.56
CA LEU A 131 17.12 -2.32 6.44
C LEU A 131 17.43 -1.56 7.73
N ARG A 132 17.10 -2.12 8.90
CA ARG A 132 17.41 -1.50 10.20
C ARG A 132 18.93 -1.38 10.44
N GLU A 133 19.71 -2.38 9.98
CA GLU A 133 21.18 -2.32 10.03
C GLU A 133 21.74 -1.19 9.14
N LEU A 134 21.21 -1.02 7.92
CA LEU A 134 21.62 0.03 6.99
C LEU A 134 21.19 1.44 7.46
N ASP A 135 19.99 1.57 8.02
CA ASP A 135 19.47 2.83 8.53
C ASP A 135 20.25 3.31 9.76
N GLY A 136 20.77 2.39 10.58
CA GLY A 136 21.50 2.72 11.78
C GLY A 136 20.66 3.54 12.78
N PRO A 137 21.30 4.34 13.65
CA PRO A 137 20.59 5.11 14.67
C PRO A 137 19.94 6.40 14.17
N ASP A 138 20.37 6.90 13.01
CA ASP A 138 20.03 8.25 12.55
C ASP A 138 18.88 8.29 11.53
N LEU A 139 18.52 7.14 10.97
CA LEU A 139 17.45 7.02 9.98
C LEU A 139 16.47 5.93 10.37
N HIS A 140 15.17 6.18 10.20
CA HIS A 140 14.14 5.17 10.34
C HIS A 140 13.27 5.17 9.09
N THR A 141 13.47 4.20 8.20
CA THR A 141 12.60 3.98 7.05
C THR A 141 11.30 3.31 7.51
N PRO A 142 10.13 3.95 7.41
CA PRO A 142 8.88 3.32 7.79
C PRO A 142 8.60 2.06 6.98
N VAL A 143 8.10 1.02 7.64
CA VAL A 143 7.73 -0.26 7.03
C VAL A 143 6.22 -0.43 7.02
N VAL A 144 5.64 -0.57 5.84
CA VAL A 144 4.24 -0.94 5.62
C VAL A 144 4.18 -2.42 5.28
N MET A 145 3.54 -3.24 6.10
CA MET A 145 3.46 -4.67 5.84
C MET A 145 2.08 -5.09 5.36
N ALA A 146 2.02 -5.71 4.17
CA ALA A 146 0.80 -6.31 3.64
C ALA A 146 0.64 -7.73 4.19
N VAL A 147 -0.46 -7.98 4.92
CA VAL A 147 -0.69 -9.21 5.67
C VAL A 147 -2.08 -9.80 5.42
N ARG A 148 -2.22 -11.13 5.59
CA ARG A 148 -3.50 -11.81 5.65
C ARG A 148 -3.55 -12.84 6.78
N GLY A 149 -2.75 -13.87 6.69
CA GLY A 149 -2.75 -14.99 7.64
C GLY A 149 -2.17 -14.63 9.03
N PRO A 150 -2.43 -15.44 10.05
CA PRO A 150 -2.04 -15.15 11.43
C PRO A 150 -0.52 -15.00 11.60
N ARG A 151 0.29 -15.81 10.90
CA ARG A 151 1.76 -15.70 10.98
C ARG A 151 2.29 -14.40 10.39
N ALA A 152 1.67 -13.91 9.30
CA ALA A 152 2.05 -12.62 8.71
C ALA A 152 1.66 -11.46 9.62
N ARG A 153 0.49 -11.54 10.28
CA ARG A 153 0.06 -10.55 11.27
C ARG A 153 0.99 -10.53 12.48
N ALA A 154 1.38 -11.69 12.99
CA ALA A 154 2.36 -11.78 14.08
C ALA A 154 3.70 -11.13 13.70
N LEU A 155 4.22 -11.40 12.50
CA LEU A 155 5.44 -10.72 12.04
C LEU A 155 5.26 -9.21 11.90
N ALA A 156 4.12 -8.74 11.37
CA ALA A 156 3.87 -7.32 11.25
C ALA A 156 3.86 -6.61 12.61
N LEU A 157 3.35 -7.25 13.66
CA LEU A 157 3.42 -6.73 15.02
C LEU A 157 4.85 -6.59 15.56
N GLU A 158 5.80 -7.36 15.02
CA GLU A 158 7.20 -7.25 15.40
C GLU A 158 7.92 -6.12 14.65
N VAL A 159 7.63 -5.96 13.33
CA VAL A 159 8.53 -5.21 12.44
C VAL A 159 7.89 -4.01 11.71
N ALA A 160 6.57 -3.92 11.62
CA ALA A 160 5.90 -2.91 10.80
C ALA A 160 5.52 -1.65 11.60
N ASP A 161 5.58 -0.50 10.95
CA ASP A 161 5.05 0.78 11.43
C ASP A 161 3.58 0.94 11.01
N THR A 162 3.23 0.38 9.85
CA THR A 162 1.88 0.39 9.27
C THR A 162 1.49 -1.02 8.82
N VAL A 163 0.26 -1.42 9.06
CA VAL A 163 -0.31 -2.70 8.60
C VAL A 163 -1.41 -2.46 7.60
N THR A 164 -1.37 -3.19 6.48
CA THR A 164 -2.47 -3.26 5.52
C THR A 164 -2.88 -4.70 5.30
N PHE A 165 -4.19 -4.93 5.18
CA PHE A 165 -4.72 -6.29 4.98
C PHE A 165 -4.86 -6.58 3.48
N SER A 166 -4.31 -7.72 3.06
CA SER A 166 -4.50 -8.27 1.71
C SER A 166 -5.90 -8.91 1.64
N THR A 167 -6.91 -8.07 1.45
CA THR A 167 -8.31 -8.49 1.40
C THR A 167 -8.67 -9.07 0.04
N LEU A 168 -9.65 -9.98 0.01
CA LEU A 168 -10.32 -10.45 -1.18
C LEU A 168 -11.64 -9.70 -1.37
N ALA A 169 -12.17 -9.67 -2.58
CA ALA A 169 -13.47 -9.07 -2.87
C ALA A 169 -14.61 -9.71 -2.05
N SER A 170 -14.45 -10.99 -1.68
CA SER A 170 -15.41 -11.77 -0.88
C SER A 170 -15.30 -11.57 0.63
N ASP A 171 -14.24 -10.88 1.12
CA ASP A 171 -14.09 -10.68 2.56
C ASP A 171 -15.16 -9.70 3.07
N SER A 172 -15.89 -10.12 4.08
CA SER A 172 -16.89 -9.28 4.73
C SER A 172 -16.24 -8.16 5.56
N ARG A 173 -16.96 -7.09 5.79
CA ARG A 173 -16.55 -6.03 6.73
C ARG A 173 -16.19 -6.60 8.10
N GLU A 174 -17.01 -7.53 8.61
CA GLU A 174 -16.81 -8.14 9.93
C GLU A 174 -15.47 -8.88 10.02
N GLU A 175 -15.13 -9.71 9.03
CA GLU A 175 -13.86 -10.45 9.01
C GLU A 175 -12.66 -9.52 8.99
N VAL A 176 -12.68 -8.47 8.16
CA VAL A 176 -11.59 -7.49 8.07
C VAL A 176 -11.50 -6.67 9.36
N THR A 177 -12.64 -6.29 9.94
CA THR A 177 -12.69 -5.58 11.23
C THR A 177 -12.11 -6.42 12.37
N GLN A 178 -12.42 -7.71 12.43
CA GLN A 178 -11.85 -8.62 13.42
C GLN A 178 -10.32 -8.75 13.28
N MET A 179 -9.82 -8.85 12.03
CA MET A 179 -8.38 -8.86 11.80
C MET A 179 -7.70 -7.57 12.27
N ALA A 180 -8.30 -6.42 11.99
CA ALA A 180 -7.78 -5.11 12.38
C ALA A 180 -7.77 -4.93 13.90
N ARG A 181 -8.88 -5.24 14.57
CA ARG A 181 -8.99 -5.18 16.03
C ARG A 181 -8.01 -6.12 16.71
N GLY A 182 -7.79 -7.32 16.15
CA GLY A 182 -6.79 -8.26 16.67
C GLY A 182 -5.38 -7.69 16.64
N VAL A 183 -5.01 -6.97 15.58
CA VAL A 183 -3.71 -6.30 15.47
C VAL A 183 -3.60 -5.14 16.47
N LEU A 184 -4.62 -4.27 16.54
CA LEU A 184 -4.61 -3.11 17.43
C LEU A 184 -4.67 -3.46 18.92
N ALA A 185 -5.22 -4.62 19.27
CA ALA A 185 -5.24 -5.11 20.65
C ALA A 185 -3.84 -5.47 21.18
N GLU A 186 -2.93 -5.85 20.28
CA GLU A 186 -1.57 -6.27 20.64
C GLU A 186 -0.56 -5.12 20.53
N ARG A 187 -0.75 -4.21 19.55
CA ARG A 187 0.18 -3.09 19.32
C ARG A 187 -0.52 -1.91 18.68
N ASP A 188 -0.21 -0.70 19.15
CA ASP A 188 -0.61 0.55 18.48
C ASP A 188 0.21 0.76 17.21
N VAL A 189 -0.32 0.29 16.06
CA VAL A 189 0.24 0.49 14.71
C VAL A 189 -0.73 1.30 13.85
N GLU A 190 -0.23 1.96 12.82
CA GLU A 190 -1.09 2.57 11.83
C GLU A 190 -1.77 1.49 10.98
N LEU A 191 -3.06 1.66 10.70
CA LEU A 191 -3.78 0.82 9.75
C LEU A 191 -3.96 1.54 8.43
N ALA A 192 -3.51 0.90 7.34
CA ALA A 192 -3.74 1.33 5.98
C ALA A 192 -4.82 0.49 5.30
N LEU A 193 -5.77 1.15 4.65
CA LEU A 193 -6.84 0.50 3.91
C LEU A 193 -6.60 0.60 2.41
N HIS A 194 -6.52 -0.56 1.75
CA HIS A 194 -6.47 -0.69 0.31
C HIS A 194 -7.87 -0.56 -0.28
N VAL A 195 -8.13 0.47 -1.08
CA VAL A 195 -9.43 0.78 -1.66
C VAL A 195 -9.34 0.75 -3.19
N PRO A 196 -9.58 -0.40 -3.81
CA PRO A 196 -9.50 -0.55 -5.27
C PRO A 196 -10.75 -0.08 -6.01
N VAL A 197 -11.85 0.20 -5.31
CA VAL A 197 -13.14 0.57 -5.91
C VAL A 197 -13.65 1.89 -5.36
N VAL A 198 -14.05 2.81 -6.26
CA VAL A 198 -14.75 4.05 -5.89
C VAL A 198 -16.00 4.16 -6.77
N GLY A 199 -17.17 4.20 -6.16
CA GLY A 199 -18.45 4.10 -6.86
C GLY A 199 -18.55 2.81 -7.67
N ASP A 200 -18.70 2.93 -8.98
CA ASP A 200 -18.73 1.80 -9.93
C ASP A 200 -17.37 1.56 -10.62
N GLY A 201 -16.39 2.41 -10.35
CA GLY A 201 -15.06 2.32 -10.94
C GLY A 201 -14.16 1.33 -10.20
N VAL A 202 -13.35 0.57 -10.95
CA VAL A 202 -12.34 -0.35 -10.42
C VAL A 202 -10.95 0.13 -10.88
N ALA A 203 -10.02 0.29 -9.94
CA ALA A 203 -8.63 0.58 -10.26
C ALA A 203 -7.92 -0.67 -10.79
N PRO A 204 -7.49 -0.71 -12.07
CA PRO A 204 -7.08 -1.96 -12.73
C PRO A 204 -5.85 -2.65 -12.12
N PHE A 205 -5.04 -1.89 -11.35
CA PHE A 205 -3.83 -2.39 -10.69
C PHE A 205 -4.04 -2.85 -9.27
N MET A 206 -5.16 -2.45 -8.69
CA MET A 206 -5.47 -2.70 -7.28
C MET A 206 -6.43 -3.88 -7.13
N ALA A 207 -7.19 -4.19 -8.18
CA ALA A 207 -8.07 -5.34 -8.25
C ALA A 207 -8.19 -5.85 -9.69
N SER A 208 -8.42 -7.15 -9.86
CA SER A 208 -8.79 -7.71 -11.16
C SER A 208 -10.20 -7.28 -11.51
N ALA A 209 -10.37 -6.54 -12.61
CA ALA A 209 -11.68 -6.14 -13.09
C ALA A 209 -12.59 -7.32 -13.44
N ALA A 210 -11.99 -8.47 -13.77
CA ALA A 210 -12.74 -9.70 -14.08
C ALA A 210 -13.36 -10.36 -12.83
N ASP A 211 -12.73 -10.17 -11.66
CA ASP A 211 -13.13 -10.80 -10.40
C ASP A 211 -13.76 -9.81 -9.41
N THR A 212 -13.93 -8.54 -9.82
CA THR A 212 -14.40 -7.46 -8.96
C THR A 212 -15.74 -6.95 -9.47
N ASP A 213 -16.80 -7.21 -8.73
CA ASP A 213 -18.13 -6.62 -8.96
C ASP A 213 -18.40 -5.52 -7.91
N PRO A 214 -18.35 -4.23 -8.30
CA PRO A 214 -18.60 -3.13 -7.37
C PRO A 214 -19.98 -3.17 -6.75
N ALA A 215 -21.01 -3.68 -7.46
CA ALA A 215 -22.37 -3.75 -6.94
C ALA A 215 -22.47 -4.81 -5.83
N ALA A 216 -21.95 -6.01 -6.07
CA ALA A 216 -21.90 -7.06 -5.05
C ALA A 216 -21.04 -6.65 -3.83
N MET A 217 -19.94 -5.95 -4.06
CA MET A 217 -19.10 -5.45 -2.96
C MET A 217 -19.82 -4.40 -2.11
N ARG A 218 -20.61 -3.51 -2.72
CA ARG A 218 -21.44 -2.55 -1.97
C ARG A 218 -22.55 -3.24 -1.18
N GLU A 219 -23.22 -4.22 -1.78
CA GLU A 219 -24.25 -5.02 -1.09
C GLU A 219 -23.66 -5.77 0.13
N ALA A 220 -22.44 -6.25 0.00
CA ALA A 220 -21.69 -6.90 1.09
C ALA A 220 -21.08 -5.92 2.10
N ASP A 221 -21.28 -4.61 1.98
CA ASP A 221 -20.65 -3.56 2.79
C ASP A 221 -19.13 -3.71 2.89
N SER A 222 -18.48 -4.02 1.75
CA SER A 222 -17.04 -4.26 1.70
C SER A 222 -16.22 -3.01 2.01
N LEU A 223 -15.20 -3.16 2.86
CA LEU A 223 -14.24 -2.09 3.16
C LEU A 223 -13.39 -1.69 1.94
N ALA A 224 -13.34 -2.50 0.90
CA ALA A 224 -12.57 -2.21 -0.32
C ALA A 224 -13.28 -1.24 -1.28
N VAL A 225 -14.48 -0.76 -0.93
CA VAL A 225 -15.27 0.19 -1.73
C VAL A 225 -15.47 1.50 -0.98
N LEU A 226 -15.31 2.64 -1.67
CA LEU A 226 -15.76 3.95 -1.20
C LEU A 226 -16.89 4.48 -2.11
N PRO A 227 -17.81 5.28 -1.56
CA PRO A 227 -18.77 6.03 -2.37
C PRO A 227 -18.07 6.99 -3.35
N ALA A 228 -18.69 7.22 -4.51
CA ALA A 228 -18.24 8.25 -5.46
C ALA A 228 -18.66 9.67 -5.04
N ASP A 229 -19.75 9.80 -4.28
CA ASP A 229 -20.17 11.07 -3.70
C ASP A 229 -19.20 11.51 -2.60
N PRO A 230 -18.62 12.71 -2.68
CA PRO A 230 -17.60 13.15 -1.75
C PRO A 230 -18.08 13.24 -0.29
N LEU A 231 -19.32 13.66 -0.03
CA LEU A 231 -19.84 13.76 1.33
C LEU A 231 -20.04 12.36 1.93
N ALA A 232 -20.65 11.46 1.18
CA ALA A 232 -20.80 10.08 1.63
C ALA A 232 -19.44 9.37 1.82
N ALA A 233 -18.43 9.71 1.02
CA ALA A 233 -17.08 9.17 1.17
C ALA A 233 -16.41 9.71 2.44
N VAL A 234 -16.57 10.98 2.78
CA VAL A 234 -16.08 11.58 4.03
C VAL A 234 -16.70 10.86 5.23
N GLU A 235 -18.03 10.74 5.28
CA GLU A 235 -18.76 10.05 6.36
C GLU A 235 -18.29 8.59 6.52
N GLU A 236 -18.10 7.89 5.41
CA GLU A 236 -17.64 6.49 5.44
C GLU A 236 -16.18 6.37 5.92
N ILE A 237 -15.29 7.27 5.53
CA ILE A 237 -13.90 7.29 5.99
C ILE A 237 -13.82 7.60 7.48
N GLU A 238 -14.59 8.56 7.98
CA GLU A 238 -14.67 8.88 9.41
C GLU A 238 -15.22 7.69 10.19
N ARG A 239 -16.29 7.05 9.71
CA ARG A 239 -16.86 5.83 10.30
C ARG A 239 -15.81 4.71 10.41
N ARG A 240 -15.01 4.47 9.38
CA ARG A 240 -13.95 3.45 9.40
C ARG A 240 -12.84 3.75 10.40
N ARG A 241 -12.53 5.02 10.61
CA ARG A 241 -11.59 5.42 11.67
C ARG A 241 -12.17 5.17 13.05
N GLU A 242 -13.42 5.58 13.28
CA GLU A 242 -14.08 5.46 14.60
C GLU A 242 -14.32 4.00 14.98
N GLU A 243 -14.82 3.19 14.06
CA GLU A 243 -15.17 1.78 14.31
C GLU A 243 -13.97 0.84 14.34
N ILE A 244 -12.95 1.11 13.52
CA ILE A 244 -11.87 0.14 13.23
C ILE A 244 -10.48 0.73 13.55
N GLY A 245 -10.25 2.02 13.29
CA GLY A 245 -8.97 2.67 13.51
C GLY A 245 -8.17 2.97 12.25
N TYR A 246 -8.76 2.86 11.05
CA TYR A 246 -8.06 3.22 9.82
C TYR A 246 -7.79 4.72 9.74
N SER A 247 -6.54 5.08 9.42
CA SER A 247 -6.09 6.46 9.22
C SER A 247 -5.38 6.70 7.90
N TYR A 248 -4.88 5.64 7.25
CA TYR A 248 -4.23 5.72 5.96
C TYR A 248 -5.08 5.06 4.87
N PHE A 249 -5.56 5.85 3.91
CA PHE A 249 -6.39 5.37 2.80
C PHE A 249 -5.59 5.38 1.51
N VAL A 250 -5.52 4.22 0.83
CA VAL A 250 -4.75 4.03 -0.40
C VAL A 250 -5.70 3.69 -1.54
N ILE A 251 -5.77 4.58 -2.52
CA ILE A 251 -6.65 4.48 -3.70
C ILE A 251 -5.85 4.39 -5.00
N GLY A 252 -6.52 4.03 -6.10
CA GLY A 252 -5.93 4.12 -7.43
C GLY A 252 -5.80 5.57 -7.91
N ALA A 253 -4.70 5.90 -8.60
CA ALA A 253 -4.50 7.24 -9.15
C ALA A 253 -5.57 7.64 -10.18
N ASP A 254 -6.32 6.67 -10.72
CA ASP A 254 -7.45 6.93 -11.61
C ASP A 254 -8.62 7.63 -10.90
N PHE A 255 -8.71 7.52 -9.58
CA PHE A 255 -9.72 8.19 -8.74
C PHE A 255 -9.21 9.48 -8.08
N ALA A 256 -7.97 9.89 -8.35
CA ALA A 256 -7.35 11.00 -7.62
C ALA A 256 -8.12 12.32 -7.79
N ASP A 257 -8.61 12.61 -8.99
CA ASP A 257 -9.39 13.83 -9.26
C ASP A 257 -10.79 13.75 -8.60
N LEU A 258 -11.43 12.58 -8.62
CA LEU A 258 -12.74 12.34 -8.01
C LEU A 258 -12.70 12.48 -6.49
N MET A 259 -11.65 11.97 -5.86
CA MET A 259 -11.49 11.96 -4.40
C MET A 259 -10.79 13.22 -3.86
N ALA A 260 -10.38 14.16 -4.73
CA ALA A 260 -9.70 15.38 -4.30
C ALA A 260 -10.48 16.21 -3.25
N PRO A 261 -11.82 16.38 -3.34
CA PRO A 261 -12.58 17.07 -2.30
C PRO A 261 -12.51 16.37 -0.93
N VAL A 262 -12.52 15.03 -0.90
CA VAL A 262 -12.41 14.22 0.31
C VAL A 262 -11.03 14.38 0.96
N VAL A 263 -9.98 14.37 0.14
CA VAL A 263 -8.60 14.59 0.60
C VAL A 263 -8.44 15.99 1.18
N ALA A 264 -8.99 17.03 0.52
CA ALA A 264 -8.94 18.39 1.01
C ALA A 264 -9.67 18.57 2.35
N GLU A 265 -10.77 17.85 2.57
CA GLU A 265 -11.57 17.91 3.79
C GLU A 265 -10.89 17.19 4.97
N LEU A 266 -10.31 16.02 4.73
CA LEU A 266 -9.89 15.11 5.80
C LEU A 266 -8.38 15.10 6.08
N SER A 267 -7.51 15.48 5.12
CA SER A 267 -6.06 15.38 5.31
C SER A 267 -5.59 16.12 6.56
N GLY A 268 -4.87 15.42 7.42
CA GLY A 268 -4.28 15.99 8.64
C GLY A 268 -5.21 16.10 9.83
N ARG A 269 -6.49 15.72 9.71
CA ARG A 269 -7.47 15.73 10.80
C ARG A 269 -7.37 14.51 11.70
#